data_4e05d5db9a892813b479bbbfa2aaba95
#
_entry.id   4e05d5db9a892813b479bbbfa2aaba95
#
_cell.length_a   1.000
_cell.length_b   1.000
_cell.length_c   1.000
_cell.angle_alpha   90.00
_cell.angle_beta   90.00
_cell.angle_gamma   90.00
#
_symmetry.space_group_name_H-M   'P 1'
#
loop_
_entity.id
_entity.type
_entity.pdbx_description
1 polymer ?
#
loop_
_entity_poly.entity_id
_entity_poly.type
_entity_poly.pdbx_seq_one_letter_code
_entity_poly.pdbx_strand_id
1 'polypeptide(L)'
;MEFIIDTVNLEEIKDAVDHMPIVGVTSNPSIVKKTSPKDFFEHMREIRKIIGKERSLHVQVISKDCDTIVKEAHRILEEIDNDVYVKVPVSYEGVKAIKILKAEGVNVTATAVYDLMQAYMALAAGADYIAPYVNRIGNLGADPMDLIYELSNKIISDGYDCKILAASFKGVQQVKDAINNGSQAITAPVDVLKAIFKNPNIEKAVDDFNSDWYAMYGEGVGICDL
;
A
#
# COMPACT_ATOMS: atom_id res chain seq x y z
N MET A 1 10.21 -4.05 5.73
CA MET A 1 9.37 -2.85 5.49
C MET A 1 8.99 -2.84 4.02
N GLU A 2 7.70 -2.66 3.74
CA GLU A 2 7.13 -2.76 2.40
C GLU A 2 6.59 -1.40 1.95
N PHE A 3 7.06 -0.91 0.80
CA PHE A 3 6.50 0.27 0.13
C PHE A 3 5.56 -0.17 -0.98
N ILE A 4 4.30 0.20 -0.86
CA ILE A 4 3.23 -0.09 -1.80
C ILE A 4 2.66 1.23 -2.31
N ILE A 5 2.25 1.30 -3.57
CA ILE A 5 1.67 2.52 -4.15
C ILE A 5 0.15 2.41 -4.26
N ASP A 6 -0.54 3.51 -3.98
CA ASP A 6 -2.00 3.59 -3.98
C ASP A 6 -2.49 4.32 -5.24
N THR A 7 -2.44 3.62 -6.37
CA THR A 7 -2.82 4.15 -7.69
C THR A 7 -3.25 3.03 -8.64
N VAL A 8 -4.03 3.37 -9.68
CA VAL A 8 -4.32 2.50 -10.84
C VAL A 8 -3.88 3.13 -12.16
N ASN A 9 -3.13 4.23 -12.11
CA ASN A 9 -2.55 4.84 -13.31
C ASN A 9 -1.36 4.03 -13.78
N LEU A 10 -1.45 3.45 -14.99
CA LEU A 10 -0.44 2.53 -15.53
C LEU A 10 0.93 3.18 -15.70
N GLU A 11 0.99 4.44 -16.10
CA GLU A 11 2.25 5.16 -16.30
C GLU A 11 2.91 5.50 -14.95
N GLU A 12 2.12 5.90 -13.94
CA GLU A 12 2.63 6.08 -12.57
C GLU A 12 3.18 4.79 -11.99
N ILE A 13 2.51 3.64 -12.24
CA ILE A 13 2.95 2.33 -11.76
C ILE A 13 4.27 1.93 -12.42
N LYS A 14 4.39 2.05 -13.75
CA LYS A 14 5.63 1.74 -14.49
C LYS A 14 6.80 2.55 -13.95
N ASP A 15 6.63 3.86 -13.87
CA ASP A 15 7.66 4.77 -13.39
C ASP A 15 8.05 4.49 -11.93
N ALA A 16 7.07 4.25 -11.05
CA ALA A 16 7.34 3.95 -9.65
C ALA A 16 8.07 2.62 -9.44
N VAL A 17 7.69 1.58 -10.20
CA VAL A 17 8.34 0.26 -10.13
C VAL A 17 9.76 0.28 -10.67
N ASP A 18 10.04 1.11 -11.68
CA ASP A 18 11.38 1.29 -12.24
C ASP A 18 12.32 2.03 -11.30
N HIS A 19 11.85 3.09 -10.63
CA HIS A 19 12.69 3.99 -9.85
C HIS A 19 12.73 3.70 -8.34
N MET A 20 11.74 3.03 -7.79
CA MET A 20 11.58 2.85 -6.34
C MET A 20 11.43 1.37 -5.96
N PRO A 21 11.82 0.97 -4.74
CA PRO A 21 11.69 -0.40 -4.25
C PRO A 21 10.22 -0.73 -3.91
N ILE A 22 9.33 -0.63 -4.89
CA ILE A 22 7.91 -0.90 -4.75
C ILE A 22 7.66 -2.40 -4.77
N VAL A 23 6.91 -2.89 -3.77
CA VAL A 23 6.57 -4.31 -3.63
C VAL A 23 5.08 -4.62 -3.86
N GLY A 24 4.28 -3.62 -4.21
CA GLY A 24 2.87 -3.85 -4.50
C GLY A 24 2.11 -2.60 -4.94
N VAL A 25 0.86 -2.84 -5.33
CA VAL A 25 -0.10 -1.81 -5.75
C VAL A 25 -1.40 -2.04 -5.02
N THR A 26 -1.97 -0.98 -4.45
CA THR A 26 -3.33 -1.01 -3.90
C THR A 26 -4.27 -0.14 -4.73
N SER A 27 -5.52 -0.53 -4.74
CA SER A 27 -6.60 0.25 -5.31
C SER A 27 -7.79 0.37 -4.34
N ASN A 28 -8.69 1.25 -4.66
CA ASN A 28 -10.02 1.34 -4.07
C ASN A 28 -10.97 2.05 -5.06
N PRO A 29 -12.29 1.98 -4.87
CA PRO A 29 -13.25 2.55 -5.83
C PRO A 29 -13.03 4.05 -6.13
N SER A 30 -12.57 4.83 -5.16
CA SER A 30 -12.30 6.26 -5.36
C SER A 30 -11.07 6.52 -6.25
N ILE A 31 -10.07 5.63 -6.19
CA ILE A 31 -8.88 5.70 -7.04
C ILE A 31 -9.23 5.23 -8.44
N VAL A 32 -9.93 4.10 -8.58
CA VAL A 32 -10.42 3.59 -9.88
C VAL A 32 -11.27 4.64 -10.60
N LYS A 33 -12.16 5.35 -9.87
CA LYS A 33 -12.96 6.44 -10.42
C LYS A 33 -12.13 7.54 -11.08
N LYS A 34 -10.96 7.89 -10.54
CA LYS A 34 -10.12 8.96 -11.11
C LYS A 34 -9.58 8.59 -12.49
N THR A 35 -9.22 7.34 -12.70
CA THR A 35 -8.73 6.82 -13.99
C THR A 35 -9.89 6.45 -14.92
N SER A 36 -11.03 6.05 -14.36
CA SER A 36 -12.26 5.66 -15.07
C SER A 36 -12.00 4.68 -16.23
N PRO A 37 -11.36 3.52 -15.98
CA PRO A 37 -11.08 2.56 -17.04
C PRO A 37 -12.38 2.05 -17.69
N LYS A 38 -12.36 1.79 -18.99
CA LYS A 38 -13.53 1.27 -19.72
C LYS A 38 -13.90 -0.15 -19.30
N ASP A 39 -12.89 -0.98 -19.05
CA ASP A 39 -13.03 -2.33 -18.52
C ASP A 39 -12.16 -2.43 -17.25
N PHE A 40 -12.82 -2.73 -16.14
CA PHE A 40 -12.16 -2.81 -14.83
C PHE A 40 -11.20 -3.99 -14.75
N PHE A 41 -11.62 -5.18 -15.15
CA PHE A 41 -10.79 -6.38 -15.03
C PHE A 41 -9.64 -6.40 -16.03
N GLU A 42 -9.87 -5.93 -17.27
CA GLU A 42 -8.79 -5.74 -18.23
C GLU A 42 -7.73 -4.81 -17.67
N HIS A 43 -8.14 -3.68 -17.08
CA HIS A 43 -7.21 -2.73 -16.46
C HIS A 43 -6.42 -3.33 -15.29
N MET A 44 -7.08 -4.12 -14.43
CA MET A 44 -6.39 -4.80 -13.32
C MET A 44 -5.38 -5.85 -13.83
N ARG A 45 -5.71 -6.56 -14.90
CA ARG A 45 -4.77 -7.49 -15.59
C ARG A 45 -3.57 -6.76 -16.18
N GLU A 46 -3.77 -5.55 -16.75
CA GLU A 46 -2.64 -4.73 -17.22
C GLU A 46 -1.75 -4.28 -16.05
N ILE A 47 -2.31 -3.87 -14.91
CA ILE A 47 -1.52 -3.59 -13.70
C ILE A 47 -0.72 -4.83 -13.31
N ARG A 48 -1.35 -6.01 -13.26
CA ARG A 48 -0.68 -7.26 -12.92
C ARG A 48 0.47 -7.59 -13.87
N LYS A 49 0.34 -7.34 -15.17
CA LYS A 49 1.43 -7.52 -16.15
C LYS A 49 2.61 -6.59 -15.85
N ILE A 50 2.35 -5.33 -15.49
CA ILE A 50 3.41 -4.36 -15.19
C ILE A 50 4.17 -4.75 -13.92
N ILE A 51 3.47 -5.13 -12.87
CA ILE A 51 4.09 -5.40 -11.56
C ILE A 51 4.66 -6.81 -11.41
N GLY A 52 4.31 -7.73 -12.31
CA GLY A 52 4.71 -9.14 -12.21
C GLY A 52 3.99 -9.89 -11.07
N LYS A 53 4.42 -11.12 -10.81
CA LYS A 53 3.87 -11.95 -9.72
C LYS A 53 4.58 -11.75 -8.38
N GLU A 54 5.77 -11.17 -8.39
CA GLU A 54 6.59 -10.93 -7.19
C GLU A 54 6.03 -9.79 -6.33
N ARG A 55 5.16 -8.95 -6.89
CA ARG A 55 4.56 -7.80 -6.21
C ARG A 55 3.10 -8.03 -5.92
N SER A 56 2.66 -7.61 -4.76
CA SER A 56 1.26 -7.76 -4.35
C SER A 56 0.33 -6.80 -5.13
N LEU A 57 -0.87 -7.30 -5.47
CA LEU A 57 -1.96 -6.50 -6.01
C LEU A 57 -3.15 -6.58 -5.04
N HIS A 58 -3.64 -5.44 -4.60
CA HIS A 58 -4.75 -5.38 -3.65
C HIS A 58 -5.97 -4.73 -4.30
N VAL A 59 -7.06 -5.47 -4.43
CA VAL A 59 -8.28 -5.05 -5.13
C VAL A 59 -9.48 -5.10 -4.19
N GLN A 60 -10.28 -4.03 -4.16
CA GLN A 60 -11.35 -3.86 -3.17
C GLN A 60 -12.72 -4.28 -3.69
N VAL A 61 -13.46 -5.05 -2.88
CA VAL A 61 -14.89 -5.33 -3.04
C VAL A 61 -15.73 -4.08 -2.71
N ILE A 62 -16.95 -4.00 -3.23
CA ILE A 62 -17.82 -2.82 -3.07
C ILE A 62 -19.11 -3.09 -2.31
N SER A 63 -19.52 -4.34 -2.17
CA SER A 63 -20.78 -4.73 -1.55
C SER A 63 -20.76 -4.59 -0.03
N LYS A 64 -21.94 -4.59 0.56
CA LYS A 64 -22.15 -4.39 2.00
C LYS A 64 -22.54 -5.65 2.74
N ASP A 65 -23.18 -6.60 2.09
CA ASP A 65 -23.56 -7.89 2.66
C ASP A 65 -22.51 -8.97 2.42
N CYS A 66 -22.38 -9.89 3.36
CA CYS A 66 -21.34 -10.90 3.38
C CYS A 66 -21.37 -11.79 2.13
N ASP A 67 -22.53 -12.26 1.71
CA ASP A 67 -22.65 -13.23 0.62
C ASP A 67 -22.21 -12.61 -0.72
N THR A 68 -22.56 -11.33 -0.93
CA THR A 68 -22.13 -10.61 -2.13
C THR A 68 -20.64 -10.24 -2.07
N ILE A 69 -20.11 -9.86 -0.89
CA ILE A 69 -18.66 -9.64 -0.69
C ILE A 69 -17.86 -10.88 -1.10
N VAL A 70 -18.27 -12.07 -0.65
CA VAL A 70 -17.58 -13.33 -0.98
C VAL A 70 -17.66 -13.62 -2.49
N LYS A 71 -18.84 -13.41 -3.13
CA LYS A 71 -18.97 -13.56 -4.59
C LYS A 71 -18.07 -12.58 -5.36
N GLU A 72 -18.00 -11.32 -4.94
CA GLU A 72 -17.11 -10.33 -5.55
C GLU A 72 -15.64 -10.73 -5.39
N ALA A 73 -15.26 -11.25 -4.21
CA ALA A 73 -13.91 -11.74 -3.98
C ALA A 73 -13.53 -12.87 -4.93
N HIS A 74 -14.38 -13.89 -5.05
CA HIS A 74 -14.18 -14.99 -6.01
C HIS A 74 -14.08 -14.48 -7.45
N ARG A 75 -14.94 -13.52 -7.84
CA ARG A 75 -14.88 -12.93 -9.17
C ARG A 75 -13.58 -12.18 -9.43
N ILE A 76 -13.05 -11.44 -8.44
CA ILE A 76 -11.76 -10.77 -8.53
C ILE A 76 -10.64 -11.79 -8.78
N LEU A 77 -10.61 -12.88 -8.02
CA LEU A 77 -9.60 -13.94 -8.16
C LEU A 77 -9.70 -14.64 -9.52
N GLU A 78 -10.92 -15.00 -9.97
CA GLU A 78 -11.17 -15.63 -11.25
C GLU A 78 -10.69 -14.77 -12.43
N GLU A 79 -10.94 -13.46 -12.39
CA GLU A 79 -10.65 -12.55 -13.50
C GLU A 79 -9.21 -12.04 -13.53
N ILE A 80 -8.50 -12.08 -12.42
CA ILE A 80 -7.14 -11.55 -12.32
C ILE A 80 -6.16 -12.69 -12.06
N ASP A 81 -6.07 -13.16 -10.82
CA ASP A 81 -5.32 -14.34 -10.36
C ASP A 81 -5.56 -14.62 -8.86
N ASN A 82 -5.13 -15.80 -8.40
CA ASN A 82 -5.32 -16.26 -7.02
C ASN A 82 -4.36 -15.59 -6.02
N ASP A 83 -3.35 -14.83 -6.48
CA ASP A 83 -2.38 -14.16 -5.61
C ASP A 83 -2.84 -12.75 -5.21
N VAL A 84 -3.99 -12.30 -5.73
CA VAL A 84 -4.58 -11.00 -5.37
C VAL A 84 -4.99 -10.99 -3.91
N TYR A 85 -4.63 -9.91 -3.21
CA TYR A 85 -5.18 -9.58 -1.89
C TYR A 85 -6.53 -8.90 -2.07
N VAL A 86 -7.61 -9.56 -1.66
CA VAL A 86 -8.94 -8.98 -1.69
C VAL A 86 -9.10 -8.00 -0.54
N LYS A 87 -9.36 -6.73 -0.85
CA LYS A 87 -9.59 -5.70 0.20
C LYS A 87 -11.05 -5.72 0.62
N VAL A 88 -11.29 -6.00 1.90
CA VAL A 88 -12.63 -6.07 2.50
C VAL A 88 -12.76 -5.00 3.58
N PRO A 89 -13.75 -4.07 3.48
CA PRO A 89 -14.01 -3.10 4.55
C PRO A 89 -14.42 -3.76 5.87
N VAL A 90 -13.93 -3.26 7.01
CA VAL A 90 -14.15 -3.82 8.36
C VAL A 90 -15.54 -3.44 8.88
N SER A 91 -16.58 -3.83 8.16
CA SER A 91 -17.96 -3.78 8.65
C SER A 91 -18.32 -5.09 9.38
N TYR A 92 -19.47 -5.15 10.02
CA TYR A 92 -19.97 -6.37 10.66
C TYR A 92 -20.05 -7.54 9.66
N GLU A 93 -20.62 -7.29 8.48
CA GLU A 93 -20.68 -8.26 7.37
C GLU A 93 -19.32 -8.52 6.75
N GLY A 94 -18.46 -7.47 6.67
CA GLY A 94 -17.11 -7.58 6.16
C GLY A 94 -16.22 -8.51 7.00
N VAL A 95 -16.30 -8.42 8.34
CA VAL A 95 -15.55 -9.33 9.22
C VAL A 95 -16.04 -10.78 9.05
N LYS A 96 -17.34 -11.00 8.89
CA LYS A 96 -17.90 -12.32 8.54
C LYS A 96 -17.35 -12.84 7.21
N ALA A 97 -17.29 -11.99 6.19
CA ALA A 97 -16.73 -12.34 4.88
C ALA A 97 -15.22 -12.65 4.96
N ILE A 98 -14.43 -11.87 5.74
CA ILE A 98 -13.00 -12.14 5.98
C ILE A 98 -12.81 -13.55 6.52
N LYS A 99 -13.60 -13.97 7.54
CA LYS A 99 -13.51 -15.32 8.10
C LYS A 99 -13.77 -16.42 7.07
N ILE A 100 -14.74 -16.23 6.18
CA ILE A 100 -15.07 -17.19 5.11
C ILE A 100 -13.92 -17.27 4.13
N LEU A 101 -13.48 -16.13 3.60
CA LEU A 101 -12.39 -16.03 2.62
C LEU A 101 -11.08 -16.60 3.18
N LYS A 102 -10.77 -16.35 4.44
CA LYS A 102 -9.57 -16.91 5.09
C LYS A 102 -9.66 -18.42 5.27
N ALA A 103 -10.84 -18.97 5.55
CA ALA A 103 -11.05 -20.42 5.60
C ALA A 103 -10.88 -21.10 4.23
N GLU A 104 -11.08 -20.36 3.15
CA GLU A 104 -10.84 -20.79 1.77
C GLU A 104 -9.39 -20.57 1.29
N GLY A 105 -8.52 -19.98 2.14
CA GLY A 105 -7.11 -19.69 1.81
C GLY A 105 -6.91 -18.43 0.95
N VAL A 106 -7.91 -17.57 0.84
CA VAL A 106 -7.82 -16.32 0.10
C VAL A 106 -6.96 -15.30 0.84
N ASN A 107 -6.11 -14.56 0.12
CA ASN A 107 -5.37 -13.43 0.67
C ASN A 107 -6.29 -12.24 0.92
N VAL A 108 -6.30 -11.72 2.13
CA VAL A 108 -7.24 -10.65 2.54
C VAL A 108 -6.54 -9.45 3.14
N THR A 109 -6.89 -8.26 2.67
CA THR A 109 -6.57 -6.99 3.31
C THR A 109 -7.82 -6.39 3.94
N ALA A 110 -7.88 -6.35 5.27
CA ALA A 110 -8.92 -5.65 6.00
C ALA A 110 -8.72 -4.13 5.84
N THR A 111 -9.69 -3.43 5.27
CA THR A 111 -9.56 -2.00 4.93
C THR A 111 -10.64 -1.14 5.57
N ALA A 112 -10.52 0.19 5.43
CA ALA A 112 -11.39 1.17 6.08
C ALA A 112 -11.40 1.02 7.62
N VAL A 113 -10.22 0.80 8.18
CA VAL A 113 -10.02 0.69 9.63
C VAL A 113 -9.82 2.08 10.21
N TYR A 114 -10.67 2.44 11.17
CA TYR A 114 -10.65 3.74 11.84
C TYR A 114 -10.44 3.64 13.36
N ASP A 115 -10.56 2.43 13.92
CA ASP A 115 -10.57 2.18 15.35
C ASP A 115 -9.79 0.90 15.68
N LEU A 116 -9.14 0.88 16.85
CA LEU A 116 -8.30 -0.24 17.28
C LEU A 116 -9.10 -1.54 17.47
N MET A 117 -10.35 -1.45 17.95
CA MET A 117 -11.19 -2.65 18.10
C MET A 117 -11.62 -3.23 16.77
N GLN A 118 -11.83 -2.39 15.74
CA GLN A 118 -12.04 -2.87 14.36
C GLN A 118 -10.80 -3.61 13.85
N ALA A 119 -9.59 -3.08 14.11
CA ALA A 119 -8.34 -3.73 13.76
C ALA A 119 -8.19 -5.09 14.46
N TYR A 120 -8.48 -5.18 15.75
CA TYR A 120 -8.43 -6.45 16.50
C TYR A 120 -9.45 -7.48 15.99
N MET A 121 -10.66 -7.06 15.61
CA MET A 121 -11.63 -7.98 14.99
C MET A 121 -11.15 -8.51 13.64
N ALA A 122 -10.53 -7.67 12.82
CA ALA A 122 -9.92 -8.09 11.55
C ALA A 122 -8.74 -9.04 11.77
N LEU A 123 -7.90 -8.76 12.77
CA LEU A 123 -6.77 -9.60 13.17
C LEU A 123 -7.24 -10.99 13.61
N ALA A 124 -8.22 -11.04 14.49
CA ALA A 124 -8.83 -12.29 14.98
C ALA A 124 -9.58 -13.07 13.88
N ALA A 125 -10.07 -12.37 12.83
CA ALA A 125 -10.67 -13.00 11.66
C ALA A 125 -9.64 -13.58 10.70
N GLY A 126 -8.32 -13.33 10.91
CA GLY A 126 -7.21 -13.90 10.16
C GLY A 126 -6.77 -13.07 8.95
N ALA A 127 -7.08 -11.79 8.86
CA ALA A 127 -6.63 -10.93 7.77
C ALA A 127 -5.09 -10.91 7.67
N ASP A 128 -4.55 -10.96 6.45
CA ASP A 128 -3.10 -10.92 6.18
C ASP A 128 -2.54 -9.50 6.31
N TYR A 129 -3.36 -8.52 5.91
CA TYR A 129 -3.07 -7.09 6.10
C TYR A 129 -4.22 -6.38 6.77
N ILE A 130 -3.90 -5.43 7.64
CA ILE A 130 -4.86 -4.51 8.25
C ILE A 130 -4.47 -3.08 7.86
N ALA A 131 -5.39 -2.34 7.24
CA ALA A 131 -5.11 -1.02 6.67
C ALA A 131 -5.78 0.13 7.45
N PRO A 132 -5.14 0.68 8.51
CA PRO A 132 -5.58 1.89 9.19
C PRO A 132 -5.49 3.11 8.27
N TYR A 133 -6.51 3.96 8.31
CA TYR A 133 -6.59 5.16 7.48
C TYR A 133 -6.03 6.38 8.21
N VAL A 134 -4.69 6.54 8.20
CA VAL A 134 -3.92 7.53 8.97
C VAL A 134 -4.50 8.93 8.90
N ASN A 135 -4.57 9.52 7.71
CA ASN A 135 -5.07 10.89 7.57
C ASN A 135 -6.54 11.04 7.96
N ARG A 136 -7.37 10.01 7.71
CA ARG A 136 -8.80 10.09 8.04
C ARG A 136 -9.04 9.95 9.53
N ILE A 137 -8.28 9.11 10.23
CA ILE A 137 -8.33 8.99 11.70
C ILE A 137 -7.93 10.32 12.33
N GLY A 138 -6.83 10.94 11.86
CA GLY A 138 -6.40 12.25 12.34
C GLY A 138 -7.47 13.34 12.11
N ASN A 139 -8.17 13.32 10.98
CA ASN A 139 -9.25 14.25 10.69
C ASN A 139 -10.48 14.08 11.62
N LEU A 140 -10.62 12.92 12.26
CA LEU A 140 -11.65 12.67 13.28
C LEU A 140 -11.19 13.08 14.69
N GLY A 141 -9.96 13.60 14.84
CA GLY A 141 -9.41 14.03 16.11
C GLY A 141 -8.81 12.91 16.96
N ALA A 142 -8.65 11.70 16.42
CA ALA A 142 -7.95 10.60 17.06
C ALA A 142 -6.49 10.53 16.59
N ASP A 143 -5.60 9.92 17.41
CA ASP A 143 -4.21 9.71 17.01
C ASP A 143 -4.07 8.37 16.27
N PRO A 144 -3.77 8.37 14.96
CA PRO A 144 -3.55 7.14 14.21
C PRO A 144 -2.27 6.41 14.61
N MET A 145 -1.29 7.09 15.22
CA MET A 145 -0.03 6.47 15.63
C MET A 145 -0.22 5.59 16.86
N ASP A 146 -1.07 5.98 17.81
CA ASP A 146 -1.45 5.15 18.94
C ASP A 146 -2.10 3.84 18.46
N LEU A 147 -3.02 3.93 17.48
CA LEU A 147 -3.64 2.73 16.89
C LEU A 147 -2.61 1.80 16.27
N ILE A 148 -1.67 2.34 15.47
CA ILE A 148 -0.64 1.55 14.80
C ILE A 148 0.29 0.90 15.83
N TYR A 149 0.72 1.64 16.85
CA TYR A 149 1.60 1.16 17.91
C TYR A 149 0.95 0.01 18.71
N GLU A 150 -0.28 0.20 19.17
CA GLU A 150 -1.00 -0.83 19.94
C GLU A 150 -1.30 -2.08 19.11
N LEU A 151 -1.68 -1.89 17.84
CA LEU A 151 -1.89 -3.02 16.92
C LEU A 151 -0.59 -3.77 16.64
N SER A 152 0.52 -3.07 16.43
CA SER A 152 1.84 -3.66 16.21
C SER A 152 2.28 -4.49 17.42
N ASN A 153 2.14 -3.95 18.64
CA ASN A 153 2.44 -4.68 19.87
C ASN A 153 1.59 -5.95 19.98
N LYS A 154 0.32 -5.87 19.65
CA LYS A 154 -0.60 -7.02 19.71
C LYS A 154 -0.22 -8.11 18.70
N ILE A 155 0.10 -7.73 17.47
CA ILE A 155 0.57 -8.67 16.44
C ILE A 155 1.82 -9.41 16.92
N ILE A 156 2.80 -8.67 17.43
CA ILE A 156 4.09 -9.24 17.88
C ILE A 156 3.91 -10.11 19.12
N SER A 157 3.21 -9.61 20.15
CA SER A 157 3.07 -10.33 21.43
C SER A 157 2.32 -11.64 21.31
N ASP A 158 1.33 -11.70 20.44
CA ASP A 158 0.48 -12.88 20.28
C ASP A 158 0.91 -13.77 19.09
N GLY A 159 1.92 -13.32 18.32
CA GLY A 159 2.51 -14.09 17.22
C GLY A 159 1.58 -14.24 16.00
N TYR A 160 0.79 -13.22 15.70
CA TYR A 160 -0.05 -13.24 14.50
C TYR A 160 0.80 -13.08 13.22
N ASP A 161 0.47 -13.85 12.19
CA ASP A 161 1.01 -13.67 10.84
C ASP A 161 0.13 -12.65 10.08
N CYS A 162 0.29 -11.40 10.44
CA CYS A 162 -0.45 -10.27 9.88
C CYS A 162 0.45 -9.04 9.83
N LYS A 163 0.29 -8.20 8.82
CA LYS A 163 1.02 -6.94 8.68
C LYS A 163 0.08 -5.74 8.76
N ILE A 164 0.56 -4.67 9.37
CA ILE A 164 -0.10 -3.37 9.27
C ILE A 164 0.27 -2.76 7.92
N LEU A 165 -0.73 -2.47 7.10
CA LEU A 165 -0.62 -1.75 5.83
C LEU A 165 -1.20 -0.33 6.02
N ALA A 166 -0.46 0.56 6.68
CA ALA A 166 -0.94 1.91 6.92
C ALA A 166 -1.24 2.62 5.60
N ALA A 167 -2.37 3.31 5.53
CA ALA A 167 -2.93 3.86 4.31
C ALA A 167 -3.49 5.27 4.49
N SER A 168 -3.91 5.91 3.38
CA SER A 168 -4.55 7.24 3.40
C SER A 168 -3.60 8.34 3.89
N PHE A 169 -2.46 8.45 3.24
CA PHE A 169 -1.45 9.49 3.52
C PHE A 169 -1.65 10.76 2.70
N LYS A 170 -1.21 11.90 3.25
CA LYS A 170 -1.19 13.23 2.60
C LYS A 170 0.20 13.86 2.58
N GLY A 171 1.18 13.25 3.23
CA GLY A 171 2.54 13.75 3.26
C GLY A 171 3.53 12.76 3.85
N VAL A 172 4.81 13.01 3.57
CA VAL A 172 5.93 12.14 3.96
C VAL A 172 6.05 11.97 5.48
N GLN A 173 5.70 13.02 6.25
CA GLN A 173 5.78 12.94 7.71
C GLN A 173 4.84 11.85 8.26
N GLN A 174 3.60 11.77 7.76
CA GLN A 174 2.66 10.73 8.19
C GLN A 174 3.18 9.33 7.85
N VAL A 175 3.83 9.15 6.68
CA VAL A 175 4.43 7.87 6.29
C VAL A 175 5.55 7.49 7.25
N LYS A 176 6.48 8.42 7.55
CA LYS A 176 7.57 8.21 8.50
C LYS A 176 7.04 7.85 9.88
N ASP A 177 6.04 8.57 10.37
CA ASP A 177 5.49 8.36 11.70
C ASP A 177 4.80 6.99 11.80
N ALA A 178 4.06 6.56 10.77
CA ALA A 178 3.45 5.23 10.72
C ALA A 178 4.50 4.11 10.79
N ILE A 179 5.59 4.24 10.05
CA ILE A 179 6.70 3.28 10.07
C ILE A 179 7.37 3.23 11.45
N ASN A 180 7.64 4.39 12.04
CA ASN A 180 8.30 4.49 13.35
C ASN A 180 7.44 3.91 14.48
N ASN A 181 6.11 3.89 14.32
CA ASN A 181 5.18 3.27 15.27
C ASN A 181 4.86 1.81 14.97
N GLY A 182 5.58 1.16 14.05
CA GLY A 182 5.55 -0.28 13.85
C GLY A 182 4.74 -0.76 12.65
N SER A 183 4.34 0.11 11.71
CA SER A 183 3.75 -0.33 10.46
C SER A 183 4.80 -1.04 9.60
N GLN A 184 4.57 -2.31 9.28
CA GLN A 184 5.49 -3.12 8.46
C GLN A 184 5.35 -2.81 6.97
N ALA A 185 4.19 -2.33 6.53
CA ALA A 185 3.89 -1.93 5.18
C ALA A 185 3.16 -0.58 5.15
N ILE A 186 3.38 0.19 4.11
CA ILE A 186 2.62 1.41 3.84
C ILE A 186 2.09 1.41 2.40
N THR A 187 0.93 2.01 2.18
CA THR A 187 0.47 2.31 0.83
C THR A 187 0.13 3.79 0.70
N ALA A 188 0.82 4.46 -0.22
CA ALA A 188 0.74 5.90 -0.40
C ALA A 188 0.61 6.29 -1.88
N PRO A 189 0.02 7.46 -2.19
CA PRO A 189 0.08 8.04 -3.53
C PRO A 189 1.54 8.21 -4.00
N VAL A 190 1.76 8.03 -5.29
CA VAL A 190 3.11 8.09 -5.89
C VAL A 190 3.78 9.44 -5.66
N ASP A 191 3.03 10.54 -5.71
CA ASP A 191 3.52 11.90 -5.48
C ASP A 191 4.03 12.09 -4.02
N VAL A 192 3.40 11.44 -3.04
CA VAL A 192 3.85 11.45 -1.64
C VAL A 192 5.20 10.73 -1.50
N LEU A 193 5.39 9.59 -2.16
CA LEU A 193 6.67 8.87 -2.13
C LEU A 193 7.76 9.62 -2.90
N LYS A 194 7.44 10.17 -4.07
CA LYS A 194 8.39 11.00 -4.84
C LYS A 194 8.84 12.25 -4.09
N ALA A 195 7.99 12.80 -3.20
CA ALA A 195 8.35 13.96 -2.39
C ALA A 195 9.53 13.70 -1.42
N ILE A 196 9.81 12.43 -1.08
CA ILE A 196 10.98 12.04 -0.27
C ILE A 196 12.29 12.49 -0.93
N PHE A 197 12.34 12.43 -2.26
CA PHE A 197 13.54 12.74 -3.04
C PHE A 197 13.64 14.22 -3.46
N LYS A 198 12.60 15.02 -3.23
CA LYS A 198 12.56 16.46 -3.57
C LYS A 198 13.27 17.31 -2.50
N ASN A 199 14.48 16.94 -2.11
CA ASN A 199 15.29 17.72 -1.19
C ASN A 199 16.39 18.45 -1.97
N PRO A 200 16.36 19.81 -2.05
CA PRO A 200 17.35 20.56 -2.83
C PRO A 200 18.80 20.35 -2.37
N ASN A 201 19.00 19.90 -1.14
CA ASN A 201 20.35 19.56 -0.67
C ASN A 201 20.95 18.33 -1.36
N ILE A 202 20.13 17.43 -1.92
CA ILE A 202 20.62 16.27 -2.69
C ILE A 202 21.27 16.75 -4.00
N GLU A 203 20.56 17.57 -4.76
CA GLU A 203 21.07 18.15 -6.02
C GLU A 203 22.32 18.96 -5.75
N LYS A 204 22.28 19.85 -4.75
CA LYS A 204 23.46 20.64 -4.36
C LYS A 204 24.66 19.77 -4.01
N ALA A 205 24.47 18.71 -3.23
CA ALA A 205 25.58 17.81 -2.87
C ALA A 205 26.16 17.11 -4.10
N VAL A 206 25.33 16.68 -5.06
CA VAL A 206 25.79 16.08 -6.32
C VAL A 206 26.56 17.09 -7.16
N ASP A 207 26.10 18.32 -7.24
CA ASP A 207 26.81 19.40 -7.96
C ASP A 207 28.16 19.71 -7.32
N ASP A 208 28.22 19.81 -5.98
CA ASP A 208 29.47 20.04 -5.24
C ASP A 208 30.46 18.87 -5.50
N PHE A 209 30.01 17.60 -5.45
CA PHE A 209 30.85 16.43 -5.75
C PHE A 209 31.34 16.41 -7.20
N ASN A 210 30.51 16.76 -8.17
CA ASN A 210 30.90 16.87 -9.57
C ASN A 210 31.95 17.97 -9.75
N SER A 211 31.80 19.11 -9.10
CA SER A 211 32.76 20.20 -9.14
C SER A 211 34.15 19.78 -8.63
N ASP A 212 34.17 19.10 -7.47
CA ASP A 212 35.42 18.57 -6.89
C ASP A 212 36.07 17.53 -7.82
N TRP A 213 35.27 16.66 -8.41
CA TRP A 213 35.75 15.66 -9.39
C TRP A 213 36.36 16.30 -10.63
N TYR A 214 35.65 17.24 -11.24
CA TYR A 214 36.13 17.94 -12.43
C TYR A 214 37.39 18.79 -12.19
N ALA A 215 37.56 19.29 -10.95
CA ALA A 215 38.79 19.99 -10.59
C ALA A 215 40.03 19.06 -10.59
N MET A 216 39.86 17.75 -10.35
CA MET A 216 40.97 16.77 -10.35
C MET A 216 41.22 16.16 -11.74
N TYR A 217 40.16 15.86 -12.48
CA TYR A 217 40.28 15.04 -13.72
C TYR A 217 39.95 15.79 -15.00
N GLY A 218 39.41 17.00 -14.91
CA GLY A 218 38.98 17.82 -16.02
C GLY A 218 37.47 17.84 -16.22
N GLU A 219 36.96 18.92 -16.77
CA GLU A 219 35.53 19.14 -17.00
C GLU A 219 34.96 18.09 -17.97
N GLY A 220 33.85 17.45 -17.58
CA GLY A 220 33.15 16.43 -18.40
C GLY A 220 33.78 15.04 -18.35
N VAL A 221 34.89 14.83 -17.64
CA VAL A 221 35.50 13.49 -17.47
C VAL A 221 34.73 12.70 -16.42
N GLY A 222 34.09 11.63 -16.82
CA GLY A 222 33.37 10.70 -15.92
C GLY A 222 34.28 9.58 -15.40
N ILE A 223 33.77 8.79 -14.42
CA ILE A 223 34.47 7.60 -13.89
C ILE A 223 34.71 6.58 -15.02
N CYS A 224 33.78 6.50 -15.98
CA CYS A 224 33.92 5.58 -17.14
C CYS A 224 34.98 6.01 -18.15
N ASP A 225 35.52 7.21 -18.03
CA ASP A 225 36.53 7.76 -18.94
C ASP A 225 37.96 7.60 -18.41
N LEU A 226 38.12 7.08 -17.21
CA LEU A 226 39.38 6.74 -16.55
C LEU A 226 39.71 5.27 -16.69
#